data_b6cd5d072b4f604954c614ce349e72c2
#
_entry.id   b6cd5d072b4f604954c614ce349e72c2
#
_cell.length_a   1.000
_cell.length_b   1.000
_cell.length_c   1.000
_cell.angle_alpha   90.00
_cell.angle_beta   90.00
_cell.angle_gamma   90.00
#
_symmetry.space_group_name_H-M   'P 1'
#
loop_
_entity.id
_entity.type
_entity.pdbx_description
1 polymer ?
#
loop_
_entity_poly.entity_id
_entity_poly.type
_entity_poly.pdbx_seq_one_letter_code
_entity_poly.pdbx_strand_id
1 'polypeptide(L)'
;NAFFQLVQKKDGVYLKSYPALHGGAPLSMEDIMQYLEQKKIMDVQLGDIAAFVEDAAQQKNAEKKILSEDRLPEKEFPLITIDPKCRFAKIRLYPPSNGGMRISSEEILDRVEQMGIKSGLLPENIKLMLKGRLYCTDVLIARATPPVQGSDAVITYHFDVDKTCKPAMDESGNVDFHQLDMIEKVSEGQLLATLQPADPGTPGTDVMGGELKPIKVKQLFLKHGKNIHLSEDGCEMYSDVSGNVTLVDDTVFVADQYEVPADVGPSTG
;
A
#
# COMPACT_ATOMS: atom_id res chain seq x y z
N ASN A 1 8.34 8.56 -27.89
CA ASN A 1 8.14 7.21 -28.42
C ASN A 1 7.82 7.26 -29.91
N ALA A 2 8.05 6.15 -30.61
CA ALA A 2 7.47 5.92 -31.92
C ALA A 2 5.94 5.84 -31.81
N PHE A 3 5.24 6.24 -32.87
CA PHE A 3 3.80 6.10 -32.93
C PHE A 3 3.34 5.75 -34.34
N PHE A 4 2.10 5.36 -34.50
CA PHE A 4 1.47 5.05 -35.77
C PHE A 4 0.19 5.84 -35.96
N GLN A 5 -0.26 5.98 -37.18
CA GLN A 5 -1.46 6.67 -37.55
C GLN A 5 -2.22 5.86 -38.62
N LEU A 6 -3.55 5.85 -38.51
CA LEU A 6 -4.39 5.42 -39.67
C LEU A 6 -4.41 6.48 -40.74
N VAL A 7 -4.14 6.08 -41.97
CA VAL A 7 -4.18 6.97 -43.13
C VAL A 7 -5.14 6.41 -44.17
N GLN A 8 -6.22 7.14 -44.43
CA GLN A 8 -7.15 6.85 -45.51
C GLN A 8 -6.54 7.30 -46.83
N LYS A 9 -6.45 6.39 -47.80
CA LYS A 9 -6.10 6.65 -49.21
C LYS A 9 -7.26 6.23 -50.11
N LYS A 10 -7.13 6.50 -51.41
CA LYS A 10 -8.18 6.19 -52.42
C LYS A 10 -8.52 4.71 -52.54
N ASP A 11 -7.61 3.84 -52.17
CA ASP A 11 -7.69 2.39 -52.32
C ASP A 11 -7.79 1.64 -50.98
N GLY A 12 -7.97 2.34 -49.84
CA GLY A 12 -8.16 1.75 -48.51
C GLY A 12 -7.45 2.46 -47.40
N VAL A 13 -7.37 1.78 -46.24
CA VAL A 13 -6.76 2.27 -44.98
C VAL A 13 -5.39 1.68 -44.79
N TYR A 14 -4.46 2.53 -44.43
CA TYR A 14 -3.05 2.20 -44.17
C TYR A 14 -2.67 2.50 -42.72
N LEU A 15 -1.78 1.70 -42.15
CA LEU A 15 -0.96 2.08 -41.02
C LEU A 15 0.27 2.80 -41.53
N LYS A 16 0.58 3.94 -40.91
CA LYS A 16 1.80 4.71 -41.18
C LYS A 16 2.56 4.89 -39.89
N SER A 17 3.86 4.54 -39.85
CA SER A 17 4.71 4.72 -38.70
C SER A 17 5.42 6.07 -38.70
N TYR A 18 5.70 6.52 -37.48
CA TYR A 18 6.53 7.69 -37.22
C TYR A 18 7.60 7.28 -36.20
N PRO A 19 8.89 7.50 -36.50
CA PRO A 19 9.97 7.05 -35.64
C PRO A 19 9.99 7.77 -34.29
N ALA A 20 10.56 7.12 -33.31
CA ALA A 20 10.82 7.73 -32.01
C ALA A 20 11.88 8.83 -32.16
N LEU A 21 11.70 9.92 -31.43
CA LEU A 21 12.69 11.00 -31.33
C LEU A 21 13.44 10.87 -29.98
N HIS A 22 14.73 11.26 -29.99
CA HIS A 22 15.55 11.38 -28.78
C HIS A 22 15.58 10.10 -27.88
N GLY A 23 15.69 8.93 -28.49
CA GLY A 23 15.80 7.66 -27.74
C GLY A 23 14.50 7.15 -27.12
N GLY A 24 13.36 7.61 -27.60
CA GLY A 24 12.05 7.06 -27.20
C GLY A 24 11.87 5.61 -27.58
N ALA A 25 10.90 4.93 -26.97
CA ALA A 25 10.61 3.51 -27.22
C ALA A 25 10.17 3.26 -28.69
N PRO A 26 10.54 2.09 -29.26
CA PRO A 26 10.07 1.67 -30.57
C PRO A 26 8.56 1.38 -30.55
N LEU A 27 7.98 1.21 -31.74
CA LEU A 27 6.59 0.81 -31.88
C LEU A 27 6.40 -0.64 -31.44
N SER A 28 5.34 -0.90 -30.69
CA SER A 28 4.98 -2.24 -30.21
C SER A 28 3.84 -2.82 -31.04
N MET A 29 3.93 -4.12 -31.37
CA MET A 29 2.85 -4.87 -32.01
C MET A 29 1.59 -4.91 -31.12
N GLU A 30 1.79 -5.06 -29.82
CA GLU A 30 0.70 -5.10 -28.82
C GLU A 30 -0.10 -3.79 -28.83
N ASP A 31 0.57 -2.64 -28.89
CA ASP A 31 -0.07 -1.33 -28.95
C ASP A 31 -0.95 -1.15 -30.21
N ILE A 32 -0.45 -1.65 -31.35
CA ILE A 32 -1.22 -1.61 -32.59
C ILE A 32 -2.44 -2.51 -32.49
N MET A 33 -2.25 -3.75 -32.04
CA MET A 33 -3.34 -4.70 -31.93
C MET A 33 -4.42 -4.22 -30.97
N GLN A 34 -4.04 -3.69 -29.81
CA GLN A 34 -4.96 -3.12 -28.83
C GLN A 34 -5.77 -1.95 -29.45
N TYR A 35 -5.11 -1.07 -30.21
CA TYR A 35 -5.80 0.03 -30.88
C TYR A 35 -6.78 -0.47 -31.95
N LEU A 36 -6.36 -1.42 -32.80
CA LEU A 36 -7.20 -1.99 -33.85
C LEU A 36 -8.45 -2.68 -33.26
N GLU A 37 -8.28 -3.41 -32.17
CA GLU A 37 -9.39 -4.03 -31.43
C GLU A 37 -10.38 -2.97 -30.92
N GLN A 38 -9.90 -1.90 -30.28
CA GLN A 38 -10.75 -0.80 -29.79
C GLN A 38 -11.52 -0.12 -30.95
N LYS A 39 -10.94 -0.09 -32.13
CA LYS A 39 -11.55 0.47 -33.35
C LYS A 39 -12.38 -0.55 -34.14
N LYS A 40 -12.51 -1.78 -33.62
CA LYS A 40 -13.24 -2.91 -34.27
C LYS A 40 -12.71 -3.19 -35.68
N ILE A 41 -11.40 -3.11 -35.84
CA ILE A 41 -10.70 -3.47 -37.07
C ILE A 41 -10.11 -4.87 -36.86
N MET A 42 -10.86 -5.90 -37.21
CA MET A 42 -10.54 -7.30 -36.86
C MET A 42 -9.92 -8.09 -38.02
N ASP A 43 -10.13 -7.65 -39.29
CA ASP A 43 -9.74 -8.39 -40.47
C ASP A 43 -8.30 -8.08 -40.91
N VAL A 44 -7.38 -7.94 -39.95
CA VAL A 44 -5.97 -7.62 -40.24
C VAL A 44 -5.11 -8.85 -40.02
N GLN A 45 -4.25 -9.18 -41.00
CA GLN A 45 -3.33 -10.30 -40.90
C GLN A 45 -2.21 -9.97 -39.90
N LEU A 46 -2.01 -10.84 -38.90
CA LEU A 46 -0.95 -10.66 -37.88
C LEU A 46 0.44 -10.54 -38.51
N GLY A 47 0.71 -11.29 -39.61
CA GLY A 47 1.98 -11.20 -40.33
C GLY A 47 2.24 -9.82 -40.95
N ASP A 48 1.18 -9.11 -41.39
CA ASP A 48 1.28 -7.77 -41.92
C ASP A 48 1.63 -6.74 -40.84
N ILE A 49 1.07 -6.90 -39.65
CA ILE A 49 1.41 -6.05 -38.51
C ILE A 49 2.84 -6.31 -38.02
N ALA A 50 3.27 -7.59 -37.95
CA ALA A 50 4.63 -7.93 -37.57
C ALA A 50 5.66 -7.32 -38.55
N ALA A 51 5.45 -7.46 -39.87
CA ALA A 51 6.30 -6.85 -40.86
C ALA A 51 6.31 -5.32 -40.77
N PHE A 52 5.17 -4.68 -40.52
CA PHE A 52 5.07 -3.25 -40.30
C PHE A 52 5.88 -2.76 -39.10
N VAL A 53 5.83 -3.49 -37.97
CA VAL A 53 6.61 -3.16 -36.77
C VAL A 53 8.10 -3.33 -37.02
N GLU A 54 8.51 -4.36 -37.74
CA GLU A 54 9.91 -4.62 -38.10
C GLU A 54 10.46 -3.49 -39.00
N ASP A 55 9.70 -3.09 -40.04
CA ASP A 55 10.05 -1.97 -40.90
C ASP A 55 10.14 -0.65 -40.13
N ALA A 56 9.21 -0.41 -39.21
CA ALA A 56 9.23 0.75 -38.33
C ALA A 56 10.43 0.78 -37.40
N ALA A 57 10.87 -0.37 -36.89
CA ALA A 57 12.06 -0.50 -36.02
C ALA A 57 13.35 -0.11 -36.75
N GLN A 58 13.41 -0.30 -38.07
CA GLN A 58 14.53 0.14 -38.90
C GLN A 58 14.55 1.67 -39.16
N GLN A 59 13.79 2.44 -38.39
CA GLN A 59 13.63 3.90 -38.48
C GLN A 59 13.12 4.40 -39.87
N LYS A 60 12.42 3.55 -40.60
CA LYS A 60 11.76 3.91 -41.83
C LYS A 60 10.34 4.42 -41.54
N ASN A 61 9.85 5.40 -42.32
CA ASN A 61 8.44 5.73 -42.36
C ASN A 61 7.69 4.59 -43.06
N ALA A 62 7.45 3.49 -42.36
CA ALA A 62 6.77 2.34 -42.90
C ALA A 62 5.30 2.65 -43.15
N GLU A 63 4.76 2.13 -44.24
CA GLU A 63 3.34 2.18 -44.58
C GLU A 63 2.86 0.76 -44.93
N LYS A 64 1.75 0.33 -44.35
CA LYS A 64 1.14 -0.98 -44.62
C LYS A 64 -0.36 -0.84 -44.82
N LYS A 65 -0.87 -1.33 -45.94
CA LYS A 65 -2.32 -1.41 -46.18
C LYS A 65 -2.93 -2.46 -45.27
N ILE A 66 -3.99 -2.10 -44.57
CA ILE A 66 -4.68 -3.01 -43.60
C ILE A 66 -6.15 -3.28 -43.99
N LEU A 67 -6.78 -2.35 -44.69
CA LEU A 67 -8.16 -2.51 -45.18
C LEU A 67 -8.28 -2.01 -46.61
N SER A 68 -9.16 -2.61 -47.39
CA SER A 68 -9.51 -2.17 -48.74
C SER A 68 -10.77 -1.30 -48.78
N GLU A 69 -11.46 -1.14 -47.66
CA GLU A 69 -12.68 -0.37 -47.51
C GLU A 69 -12.36 1.04 -46.98
N ASP A 70 -13.21 2.01 -47.36
CA ASP A 70 -13.13 3.37 -46.84
C ASP A 70 -13.69 3.41 -45.41
N ARG A 71 -13.06 4.20 -44.59
CA ARG A 71 -13.54 4.51 -43.22
C ARG A 71 -13.70 6.02 -43.04
N LEU A 72 -14.64 6.40 -42.16
CA LEU A 72 -14.77 7.78 -41.71
C LEU A 72 -13.48 8.21 -40.97
N PRO A 73 -13.11 9.50 -41.02
CA PRO A 73 -11.98 10.01 -40.26
C PRO A 73 -12.13 9.69 -38.77
N GLU A 74 -11.11 9.05 -38.21
CA GLU A 74 -11.08 8.70 -36.81
C GLU A 74 -10.52 9.88 -35.98
N LYS A 75 -11.24 10.24 -34.92
CA LYS A 75 -10.78 11.23 -33.94
C LYS A 75 -9.62 10.68 -33.10
N GLU A 76 -8.79 11.58 -32.55
CA GLU A 76 -7.84 11.18 -31.49
C GLU A 76 -8.53 10.30 -30.44
N PHE A 77 -7.86 9.23 -30.06
CA PHE A 77 -8.45 8.23 -29.15
C PHE A 77 -7.61 8.11 -27.87
N PRO A 78 -8.18 8.49 -26.71
CA PRO A 78 -7.56 8.26 -25.42
C PRO A 78 -7.98 6.89 -24.89
N LEU A 79 -7.02 5.99 -24.69
CA LEU A 79 -7.20 4.74 -23.98
C LEU A 79 -6.82 4.95 -22.54
N ILE A 80 -7.79 4.89 -21.63
CA ILE A 80 -7.58 5.00 -20.19
C ILE A 80 -7.58 3.59 -19.59
N THR A 81 -6.56 3.27 -18.79
CA THR A 81 -6.42 2.01 -18.08
C THR A 81 -6.25 2.27 -16.60
N ILE A 82 -6.98 1.50 -15.78
CA ILE A 82 -6.91 1.56 -14.32
C ILE A 82 -6.20 0.30 -13.83
N ASP A 83 -5.25 0.46 -12.92
CA ASP A 83 -4.60 -0.66 -12.22
C ASP A 83 -5.66 -1.56 -11.55
N PRO A 84 -5.57 -2.89 -11.63
CA PRO A 84 -6.55 -3.79 -11.01
C PRO A 84 -6.76 -3.57 -9.50
N LYS A 85 -5.75 -3.02 -8.82
CA LYS A 85 -5.83 -2.63 -7.41
C LYS A 85 -6.17 -1.15 -7.19
N CYS A 86 -6.61 -0.45 -8.24
CA CYS A 86 -7.00 0.96 -8.21
C CYS A 86 -5.91 1.91 -7.63
N ARG A 87 -4.62 1.54 -7.74
CA ARG A 87 -3.51 2.34 -7.21
C ARG A 87 -3.12 3.51 -8.12
N PHE A 88 -3.36 3.36 -9.40
CA PHE A 88 -3.10 4.41 -10.40
C PHE A 88 -3.98 4.22 -11.63
N ALA A 89 -4.11 5.29 -12.42
CA ALA A 89 -4.69 5.26 -13.76
C ALA A 89 -3.72 5.91 -14.75
N LYS A 90 -3.66 5.35 -15.95
CA LYS A 90 -2.86 5.83 -17.06
C LYS A 90 -3.74 6.14 -18.24
N ILE A 91 -3.28 7.04 -19.10
CA ILE A 91 -3.85 7.33 -20.40
C ILE A 91 -2.80 7.12 -21.48
N ARG A 92 -3.19 6.52 -22.58
CA ARG A 92 -2.41 6.43 -23.81
C ARG A 92 -3.20 7.10 -24.92
N LEU A 93 -2.61 8.12 -25.53
CA LEU A 93 -3.24 8.86 -26.62
C LEU A 93 -2.82 8.28 -27.96
N TYR A 94 -3.79 7.97 -28.80
CA TYR A 94 -3.55 7.56 -30.19
C TYR A 94 -3.91 8.70 -31.15
N PRO A 95 -3.10 8.92 -32.21
CA PRO A 95 -3.33 10.02 -33.12
C PRO A 95 -4.65 9.87 -33.90
N PRO A 96 -5.23 10.97 -34.36
CA PRO A 96 -6.37 10.92 -35.27
C PRO A 96 -5.91 10.36 -36.63
N SER A 97 -6.84 9.81 -37.41
CA SER A 97 -6.57 9.55 -38.82
C SER A 97 -6.36 10.88 -39.59
N ASN A 98 -5.88 10.81 -40.83
CA ASN A 98 -5.84 12.00 -41.66
C ASN A 98 -7.26 12.58 -41.85
N GLY A 99 -7.41 13.86 -41.57
CA GLY A 99 -8.72 14.53 -41.51
C GLY A 99 -9.52 14.33 -40.22
N GLY A 100 -9.02 13.53 -39.28
CA GLY A 100 -9.65 13.34 -37.99
C GLY A 100 -9.42 14.51 -37.01
N MET A 101 -10.36 14.70 -36.08
CA MET A 101 -10.31 15.78 -35.10
C MET A 101 -9.41 15.42 -33.90
N ARG A 102 -8.86 16.45 -33.28
CA ARG A 102 -8.15 16.32 -31.99
C ARG A 102 -9.11 16.33 -30.84
N ILE A 103 -8.74 15.66 -29.76
CA ILE A 103 -9.49 15.65 -28.50
C ILE A 103 -9.11 16.83 -27.62
N SER A 104 -10.08 17.40 -26.90
CA SER A 104 -9.86 18.47 -25.94
C SER A 104 -9.52 17.92 -24.55
N SER A 105 -9.07 18.80 -23.64
CA SER A 105 -8.83 18.46 -22.25
C SER A 105 -10.12 18.11 -21.52
N GLU A 106 -11.20 18.86 -21.83
CA GLU A 106 -12.52 18.64 -21.22
C GLU A 106 -13.05 17.24 -21.56
N GLU A 107 -12.98 16.85 -22.84
CA GLU A 107 -13.42 15.51 -23.27
C GLU A 107 -12.63 14.37 -22.63
N ILE A 108 -11.35 14.60 -22.29
CA ILE A 108 -10.57 13.61 -21.53
C ILE A 108 -11.04 13.57 -20.08
N LEU A 109 -11.27 14.72 -19.45
CA LEU A 109 -11.76 14.78 -18.07
C LEU A 109 -13.14 14.14 -17.93
N ASP A 110 -14.04 14.38 -18.88
CA ASP A 110 -15.36 13.73 -18.92
C ASP A 110 -15.23 12.20 -18.99
N ARG A 111 -14.29 11.68 -19.78
CA ARG A 111 -14.04 10.24 -19.85
C ARG A 111 -13.44 9.70 -18.56
N VAL A 112 -12.53 10.43 -17.92
CA VAL A 112 -11.95 10.08 -16.61
C VAL A 112 -13.04 9.94 -15.56
N GLU A 113 -13.98 10.88 -15.54
CA GLU A 113 -15.13 10.87 -14.64
C GLU A 113 -16.07 9.68 -14.95
N GLN A 114 -16.40 9.46 -16.23
CA GLN A 114 -17.23 8.32 -16.67
C GLN A 114 -16.62 6.96 -16.28
N MET A 115 -15.29 6.86 -16.23
CA MET A 115 -14.60 5.66 -15.74
C MET A 115 -14.59 5.53 -14.21
N GLY A 116 -15.15 6.49 -13.49
CA GLY A 116 -15.28 6.47 -12.04
C GLY A 116 -14.02 6.89 -11.28
N ILE A 117 -13.03 7.51 -11.93
CA ILE A 117 -11.83 8.03 -11.27
C ILE A 117 -12.23 9.28 -10.48
N LYS A 118 -12.10 9.23 -9.14
CA LYS A 118 -12.61 10.26 -8.21
C LYS A 118 -11.52 10.92 -7.38
N SER A 119 -10.35 10.28 -7.27
CA SER A 119 -9.29 10.73 -6.37
C SER A 119 -7.92 10.69 -7.04
N GLY A 120 -7.01 11.53 -6.55
CA GLY A 120 -5.61 11.53 -6.95
C GLY A 120 -5.34 11.96 -8.39
N LEU A 121 -6.25 12.68 -9.04
CA LEU A 121 -6.12 13.13 -10.44
C LEU A 121 -4.91 14.07 -10.61
N LEU A 122 -4.20 13.91 -11.73
CA LEU A 122 -3.01 14.67 -12.12
C LEU A 122 -3.29 15.48 -13.41
N PRO A 123 -4.07 16.57 -13.36
CA PRO A 123 -4.52 17.30 -14.54
C PRO A 123 -3.35 17.94 -15.33
N GLU A 124 -2.26 18.26 -14.64
CA GLU A 124 -1.08 18.82 -15.32
C GLU A 124 -0.43 17.82 -16.27
N ASN A 125 -0.43 16.53 -15.93
CA ASN A 125 0.07 15.48 -16.82
C ASN A 125 -0.77 15.36 -18.09
N ILE A 126 -2.10 15.50 -17.97
CA ILE A 126 -3.03 15.53 -19.12
C ILE A 126 -2.72 16.73 -20.01
N LYS A 127 -2.53 17.92 -19.43
CA LYS A 127 -2.16 19.14 -20.18
C LYS A 127 -0.83 19.00 -20.91
N LEU A 128 0.20 18.46 -20.23
CA LEU A 128 1.51 18.23 -20.82
C LEU A 128 1.44 17.23 -21.99
N MET A 129 0.71 16.12 -21.80
CA MET A 129 0.47 15.13 -22.85
C MET A 129 -0.18 15.75 -24.08
N LEU A 130 -1.25 16.54 -23.89
CA LEU A 130 -1.96 17.19 -24.98
C LEU A 130 -1.12 18.28 -25.66
N LYS A 131 -0.35 19.06 -24.90
CA LYS A 131 0.55 20.09 -25.43
C LYS A 131 1.64 19.48 -26.32
N GLY A 132 2.26 18.40 -25.87
CA GLY A 132 3.31 17.69 -26.60
C GLY A 132 2.79 16.66 -27.59
N ARG A 133 1.49 16.37 -27.62
CA ARG A 133 0.89 15.26 -28.39
C ARG A 133 1.69 13.97 -28.27
N LEU A 134 1.88 13.54 -27.01
CA LEU A 134 2.65 12.35 -26.68
C LEU A 134 1.89 11.07 -27.04
N TYR A 135 1.87 10.77 -28.34
CA TYR A 135 1.19 9.58 -28.86
C TYR A 135 1.89 8.29 -28.47
N CYS A 136 1.13 7.20 -28.34
CA CYS A 136 1.58 5.86 -27.99
C CYS A 136 2.51 5.85 -26.76
N THR A 137 2.20 6.72 -25.79
CA THR A 137 2.98 6.86 -24.55
C THR A 137 2.05 6.81 -23.37
N ASP A 138 2.36 5.95 -22.40
CA ASP A 138 1.62 5.89 -21.14
C ASP A 138 1.92 7.12 -20.29
N VAL A 139 0.89 7.87 -19.97
CA VAL A 139 0.95 9.02 -19.07
C VAL A 139 0.12 8.76 -17.85
N LEU A 140 0.71 8.90 -16.67
CA LEU A 140 0.00 8.75 -15.39
C LEU A 140 -0.97 9.92 -15.22
N ILE A 141 -2.26 9.61 -15.01
CA ILE A 141 -3.33 10.63 -14.88
C ILE A 141 -3.99 10.65 -13.50
N ALA A 142 -3.86 9.56 -12.75
CA ALA A 142 -4.30 9.52 -11.35
C ALA A 142 -3.41 8.58 -10.54
N ARG A 143 -3.24 8.90 -9.25
CA ARG A 143 -2.47 8.10 -8.31
C ARG A 143 -3.15 8.05 -6.95
N ALA A 144 -3.25 6.85 -6.36
CA ALA A 144 -3.75 6.65 -5.01
C ALA A 144 -2.88 7.36 -3.97
N THR A 145 -3.50 7.81 -2.89
CA THR A 145 -2.81 8.23 -1.68
C THR A 145 -2.64 6.99 -0.80
N PRO A 146 -1.41 6.52 -0.52
CA PRO A 146 -1.21 5.34 0.31
C PRO A 146 -1.62 5.62 1.76
N PRO A 147 -2.01 4.59 2.54
CA PRO A 147 -2.24 4.73 3.96
C PRO A 147 -0.92 5.01 4.70
N VAL A 148 -1.00 5.78 5.78
CA VAL A 148 0.09 5.91 6.75
C VAL A 148 -0.04 4.78 7.75
N GLN A 149 1.01 3.96 7.89
CA GLN A 149 1.00 2.83 8.82
C GLN A 149 1.06 3.33 10.27
N GLY A 150 0.34 2.65 11.13
CA GLY A 150 0.42 2.87 12.57
C GLY A 150 1.54 2.05 13.21
N SER A 151 1.52 2.00 14.55
CA SER A 151 2.44 1.20 15.37
C SER A 151 1.70 0.34 16.38
N ASP A 152 2.27 -0.81 16.70
CA ASP A 152 1.75 -1.71 17.73
C ASP A 152 1.81 -1.06 19.11
N ALA A 153 0.91 -1.46 20.00
CA ALA A 153 1.02 -1.14 21.41
C ALA A 153 2.26 -1.79 22.02
N VAL A 154 2.87 -1.11 22.97
CA VAL A 154 4.06 -1.59 23.69
C VAL A 154 3.82 -1.49 25.19
N ILE A 155 4.07 -2.58 25.93
CA ILE A 155 4.11 -2.58 27.40
C ILE A 155 5.58 -2.58 27.83
N THR A 156 5.94 -1.64 28.70
CA THR A 156 7.23 -1.57 29.35
C THR A 156 7.05 -1.87 30.83
N TYR A 157 7.64 -2.96 31.31
CA TYR A 157 7.66 -3.27 32.73
C TYR A 157 8.83 -2.55 33.40
N HIS A 158 8.61 -2.00 34.60
CA HIS A 158 9.59 -1.24 35.39
C HIS A 158 10.16 -2.07 36.56
N PHE A 159 10.08 -3.40 36.44
CA PHE A 159 10.70 -4.38 37.29
C PHE A 159 11.36 -5.47 36.43
N ASP A 160 12.25 -6.23 37.04
CA ASP A 160 13.00 -7.28 36.33
C ASP A 160 12.12 -8.52 36.12
N VAL A 161 11.65 -8.64 34.86
CA VAL A 161 10.77 -9.73 34.44
C VAL A 161 11.47 -11.10 34.53
N ASP A 162 12.80 -11.13 34.33
CA ASP A 162 13.59 -12.37 34.34
C ASP A 162 13.74 -12.96 35.76
N LYS A 163 13.60 -12.13 36.78
CA LYS A 163 13.63 -12.57 38.21
C LYS A 163 12.32 -13.18 38.66
N THR A 164 11.25 -13.16 37.86
CA THR A 164 9.97 -13.80 38.21
C THR A 164 9.98 -15.29 37.86
N CYS A 165 11.08 -15.98 38.10
CA CYS A 165 11.21 -17.41 37.79
C CYS A 165 10.26 -18.27 38.57
N LYS A 166 9.61 -19.20 37.86
CA LYS A 166 8.90 -20.34 38.45
C LYS A 166 9.87 -21.09 39.38
N PRO A 167 9.49 -21.43 40.62
CA PRO A 167 10.33 -22.31 41.45
C PRO A 167 10.60 -23.59 40.64
N ALA A 168 11.88 -23.82 40.31
CA ALA A 168 12.26 -25.07 39.69
C ALA A 168 12.09 -26.18 40.75
N MET A 169 11.13 -27.07 40.52
CA MET A 169 11.08 -28.34 41.24
C MET A 169 12.17 -29.23 40.69
N ASP A 170 13.07 -29.69 41.52
CA ASP A 170 13.98 -30.75 41.12
C ASP A 170 13.21 -32.06 40.89
N GLU A 171 13.84 -33.03 40.19
CA GLU A 171 13.23 -34.34 39.90
C GLU A 171 12.82 -35.15 41.14
N SER A 172 13.19 -34.70 42.35
CA SER A 172 12.88 -35.31 43.66
C SER A 172 11.73 -34.59 44.38
N GLY A 173 11.14 -33.52 43.82
CA GLY A 173 10.02 -32.80 44.43
C GLY A 173 10.42 -31.81 45.53
N ASN A 174 11.72 -31.54 45.73
CA ASN A 174 12.21 -30.52 46.63
C ASN A 174 12.23 -29.16 45.96
N VAL A 175 11.65 -28.15 46.60
CA VAL A 175 11.71 -26.73 46.20
C VAL A 175 13.00 -26.15 46.78
N ASP A 176 13.89 -25.66 45.92
CA ASP A 176 15.10 -24.95 46.32
C ASP A 176 14.76 -23.56 46.87
N PHE A 177 14.72 -23.43 48.17
CA PHE A 177 14.42 -22.19 48.88
C PHE A 177 15.51 -21.12 48.77
N HIS A 178 16.69 -21.42 48.23
CA HIS A 178 17.74 -20.42 47.94
C HIS A 178 17.44 -19.53 46.75
N GLN A 179 16.43 -19.86 45.95
CA GLN A 179 15.95 -19.01 44.85
C GLN A 179 14.92 -17.95 45.28
N LEU A 180 14.50 -17.93 46.53
CA LEU A 180 13.58 -16.92 47.08
C LEU A 180 14.18 -15.50 47.16
N ASP A 181 15.49 -15.37 47.09
CA ASP A 181 16.18 -14.05 47.04
C ASP A 181 16.14 -13.37 45.64
N MET A 182 15.52 -13.99 44.62
CA MET A 182 15.38 -13.49 43.28
C MET A 182 14.06 -12.78 43.00
N ILE A 183 13.16 -12.68 43.99
CA ILE A 183 11.87 -11.99 43.82
C ILE A 183 12.08 -10.49 44.02
N GLU A 184 11.69 -9.70 43.04
CA GLU A 184 11.84 -8.25 43.11
C GLU A 184 10.79 -7.64 44.05
N LYS A 185 11.26 -6.76 44.95
CA LYS A 185 10.43 -6.02 45.91
C LYS A 185 10.04 -4.68 45.35
N VAL A 186 8.76 -4.34 45.49
CA VAL A 186 8.22 -3.04 45.11
C VAL A 186 7.63 -2.33 46.33
N SER A 187 7.54 -1.03 46.28
CA SER A 187 6.96 -0.18 47.29
C SER A 187 5.52 0.22 46.90
N GLU A 188 4.71 0.55 47.94
CA GLU A 188 3.41 1.17 47.69
C GLU A 188 3.55 2.43 46.86
N GLY A 189 2.68 2.60 45.84
CA GLY A 189 2.71 3.71 44.88
C GLY A 189 3.76 3.59 43.79
N GLN A 190 4.56 2.50 43.74
CA GLN A 190 5.58 2.33 42.71
C GLN A 190 4.94 2.04 41.35
N LEU A 191 5.43 2.68 40.29
CA LEU A 191 5.08 2.41 38.90
C LEU A 191 5.63 1.05 38.47
N LEU A 192 4.75 0.13 38.09
CA LEU A 192 5.08 -1.23 37.69
C LEU A 192 5.17 -1.45 36.21
N ALA A 193 4.30 -0.81 35.45
CA ALA A 193 4.31 -0.91 33.98
C ALA A 193 3.70 0.32 33.33
N THR A 194 4.16 0.60 32.11
CA THR A 194 3.57 1.62 31.23
C THR A 194 3.13 0.99 29.92
N LEU A 195 1.96 1.39 29.43
CA LEU A 195 1.43 1.04 28.12
C LEU A 195 1.56 2.23 27.20
N GLN A 196 2.27 2.08 26.10
CA GLN A 196 2.14 2.96 24.95
C GLN A 196 1.02 2.39 24.07
N PRO A 197 -0.12 3.08 23.92
CA PRO A 197 -1.22 2.59 23.08
C PRO A 197 -0.82 2.43 21.62
N ALA A 198 -1.48 1.53 20.91
CA ALA A 198 -1.28 1.36 19.49
C ALA A 198 -1.80 2.58 18.72
N ASP A 199 -1.03 3.02 17.73
CA ASP A 199 -1.50 4.00 16.74
C ASP A 199 -2.14 3.23 15.58
N PRO A 200 -3.42 3.43 15.25
CA PRO A 200 -4.08 2.74 14.14
C PRO A 200 -3.58 3.21 12.77
N GLY A 201 -2.82 4.29 12.70
CA GLY A 201 -2.42 4.93 11.45
C GLY A 201 -3.56 5.71 10.79
N THR A 202 -3.31 6.18 9.56
CA THR A 202 -4.27 6.96 8.79
C THR A 202 -4.63 6.25 7.49
N PRO A 203 -5.91 6.06 7.15
CA PRO A 203 -6.29 5.45 5.90
C PRO A 203 -5.91 6.33 4.70
N GLY A 204 -5.55 5.67 3.59
CA GLY A 204 -5.35 6.28 2.29
C GLY A 204 -6.61 6.22 1.42
N THR A 205 -6.46 6.60 0.14
CA THR A 205 -7.57 6.59 -0.81
C THR A 205 -7.08 6.10 -2.17
N ASP A 206 -7.78 5.16 -2.77
CA ASP A 206 -7.51 4.69 -4.13
C ASP A 206 -8.04 5.67 -5.19
N VAL A 207 -7.72 5.43 -6.48
CA VAL A 207 -8.14 6.34 -7.56
C VAL A 207 -9.65 6.33 -7.83
N MET A 208 -10.37 5.32 -7.36
CA MET A 208 -11.83 5.21 -7.45
C MET A 208 -12.54 5.88 -6.27
N GLY A 209 -11.79 6.37 -5.27
CA GLY A 209 -12.30 6.95 -4.04
C GLY A 209 -12.53 5.93 -2.92
N GLY A 210 -12.07 4.68 -3.10
CA GLY A 210 -12.13 3.64 -2.07
C GLY A 210 -11.09 3.86 -0.97
N GLU A 211 -11.43 3.47 0.26
CA GLU A 211 -10.53 3.57 1.41
C GLU A 211 -9.45 2.50 1.36
N LEU A 212 -8.19 2.90 1.50
CA LEU A 212 -7.04 2.03 1.67
C LEU A 212 -6.65 1.98 3.15
N LYS A 213 -6.97 0.87 3.81
CA LYS A 213 -6.72 0.72 5.26
C LYS A 213 -5.25 0.41 5.54
N PRO A 214 -4.67 0.98 6.63
CA PRO A 214 -3.39 0.55 7.15
C PRO A 214 -3.44 -0.93 7.58
N ILE A 215 -2.28 -1.53 7.76
CA ILE A 215 -2.17 -2.86 8.36
C ILE A 215 -2.67 -2.78 9.79
N LYS A 216 -3.45 -3.79 10.22
CA LYS A 216 -3.95 -3.86 11.59
C LYS A 216 -2.78 -3.93 12.57
N VAL A 217 -2.79 -3.07 13.56
CA VAL A 217 -1.82 -3.04 14.65
C VAL A 217 -2.27 -3.90 15.83
N LYS A 218 -1.30 -4.41 16.58
CA LYS A 218 -1.55 -5.22 17.79
C LYS A 218 -1.96 -4.30 18.91
N GLN A 219 -3.14 -4.57 19.48
CA GLN A 219 -3.63 -3.90 20.69
C GLN A 219 -3.15 -4.71 21.92
N LEU A 220 -2.68 -4.01 22.94
CA LEU A 220 -2.30 -4.57 24.24
C LEU A 220 -3.04 -3.82 25.33
N PHE A 221 -3.21 -4.48 26.47
CA PHE A 221 -3.83 -3.91 27.65
C PHE A 221 -3.02 -4.36 28.87
N LEU A 222 -2.86 -3.47 29.85
CA LEU A 222 -2.25 -3.82 31.14
C LEU A 222 -3.19 -4.77 31.89
N LYS A 223 -2.68 -5.96 32.23
CA LYS A 223 -3.42 -6.96 33.01
C LYS A 223 -2.81 -7.06 34.39
N HIS A 224 -3.65 -6.95 35.42
CA HIS A 224 -3.20 -7.01 36.82
C HIS A 224 -4.12 -7.85 37.68
N GLY A 225 -3.54 -8.36 38.76
CA GLY A 225 -4.26 -9.03 39.85
C GLY A 225 -4.59 -8.09 41.02
N LYS A 226 -4.57 -8.61 42.22
CA LYS A 226 -4.83 -7.85 43.46
C LYS A 226 -3.67 -6.91 43.78
N ASN A 227 -3.94 -5.89 44.63
CA ASN A 227 -2.97 -4.93 45.16
C ASN A 227 -2.31 -4.07 44.07
N ILE A 228 -3.04 -3.81 42.99
CA ILE A 228 -2.58 -3.00 41.85
C ILE A 228 -3.77 -2.20 41.31
N HIS A 229 -3.52 -0.94 40.97
CA HIS A 229 -4.47 -0.12 40.25
C HIS A 229 -3.86 0.44 38.95
N LEU A 230 -4.73 0.84 38.05
CA LEU A 230 -4.35 1.54 36.81
C LEU A 230 -4.65 3.04 36.94
N SER A 231 -3.89 3.85 36.20
CA SER A 231 -4.23 5.26 35.96
C SER A 231 -5.61 5.39 35.28
N GLU A 232 -6.20 6.60 35.31
CA GLU A 232 -7.51 6.85 34.71
C GLU A 232 -7.56 6.55 33.22
N ASP A 233 -6.46 6.74 32.48
CA ASP A 233 -6.31 6.44 31.06
C ASP A 233 -5.95 4.97 30.77
N GLY A 234 -5.69 4.18 31.83
CA GLY A 234 -5.29 2.77 31.71
C GLY A 234 -3.90 2.55 31.16
N CYS A 235 -3.06 3.57 31.09
CA CYS A 235 -1.73 3.52 30.50
C CYS A 235 -0.59 3.29 31.51
N GLU A 236 -0.86 3.43 32.78
CA GLU A 236 0.12 3.21 33.86
C GLU A 236 -0.44 2.26 34.92
N MET A 237 0.43 1.46 35.50
CA MET A 237 0.10 0.45 36.52
C MET A 237 0.92 0.71 37.76
N TYR A 238 0.27 0.80 38.90
CA TYR A 238 0.88 1.10 40.21
C TYR A 238 0.58 0.04 41.25
N SER A 239 1.52 -0.17 42.17
CA SER A 239 1.32 -1.04 43.35
C SER A 239 0.54 -0.32 44.44
N ASP A 240 -0.46 -0.97 45.01
CA ASP A 240 -1.23 -0.48 46.16
C ASP A 240 -0.56 -0.80 47.50
N VAL A 241 0.42 -1.70 47.53
CA VAL A 241 1.11 -2.18 48.74
C VAL A 241 2.59 -2.36 48.46
N SER A 242 3.38 -2.40 49.54
CA SER A 242 4.77 -2.85 49.49
C SER A 242 4.79 -4.38 49.51
N GLY A 243 5.47 -5.03 48.56
CA GLY A 243 5.46 -6.47 48.45
C GLY A 243 6.32 -7.04 47.33
N ASN A 244 6.08 -8.27 46.98
CA ASN A 244 6.80 -8.98 45.93
C ASN A 244 6.01 -8.95 44.63
N VAL A 245 6.64 -8.41 43.56
CA VAL A 245 6.01 -8.35 42.21
C VAL A 245 6.32 -9.62 41.43
N THR A 246 5.33 -10.12 40.71
CA THR A 246 5.46 -11.27 39.80
C THR A 246 4.68 -11.03 38.50
N LEU A 247 5.18 -11.59 37.39
CA LEU A 247 4.50 -11.60 36.12
C LEU A 247 4.16 -13.04 35.73
N VAL A 248 2.88 -13.33 35.55
CA VAL A 248 2.39 -14.66 35.13
C VAL A 248 1.37 -14.47 34.02
N ASP A 249 1.61 -15.07 32.86
CA ASP A 249 0.73 -14.99 31.66
C ASP A 249 0.30 -13.56 31.32
N ASP A 250 1.30 -12.67 31.22
CA ASP A 250 1.12 -11.21 30.95
C ASP A 250 0.32 -10.46 32.03
N THR A 251 0.09 -11.07 33.20
CA THR A 251 -0.63 -10.47 34.34
C THR A 251 0.31 -10.19 35.47
N VAL A 252 0.35 -8.95 35.97
CA VAL A 252 1.19 -8.53 37.08
C VAL A 252 0.43 -8.74 38.39
N PHE A 253 1.11 -9.30 39.39
CA PHE A 253 0.61 -9.51 40.77
C PHE A 253 1.58 -8.90 41.76
N VAL A 254 1.05 -8.35 42.86
CA VAL A 254 1.85 -7.95 44.03
C VAL A 254 1.31 -8.67 45.25
N ALA A 255 2.18 -9.44 45.89
CA ALA A 255 1.87 -10.12 47.17
C ALA A 255 2.36 -9.28 48.36
N ASP A 256 1.48 -9.02 49.33
CA ASP A 256 1.82 -8.32 50.56
C ASP A 256 3.00 -8.98 51.28
N GLN A 257 3.95 -8.18 51.73
CA GLN A 257 4.95 -8.65 52.69
C GLN A 257 4.31 -8.70 54.09
N TYR A 258 4.01 -9.89 54.61
CA TYR A 258 3.81 -10.06 56.05
C TYR A 258 5.18 -9.97 56.72
N GLU A 259 5.46 -8.85 57.42
CA GLU A 259 6.51 -8.84 58.42
C GLU A 259 6.05 -9.79 59.53
N VAL A 260 6.67 -10.95 59.65
CA VAL A 260 6.56 -11.77 60.85
C VAL A 260 7.36 -11.05 61.94
N PRO A 261 6.72 -10.46 62.96
CA PRO A 261 7.48 -9.82 64.04
C PRO A 261 8.36 -10.89 64.66
N ALA A 262 9.66 -10.75 64.49
CA ALA A 262 10.62 -11.59 65.19
C ALA A 262 10.64 -11.22 66.68
N ASP A 263 9.77 -11.83 67.44
CA ASP A 263 9.92 -11.88 68.88
C ASP A 263 9.52 -13.28 69.38
N VAL A 264 10.45 -14.21 69.23
CA VAL A 264 10.45 -15.45 70.06
C VAL A 264 11.72 -15.41 70.89
N GLY A 265 11.65 -14.62 71.93
CA GLY A 265 12.65 -14.71 72.98
C GLY A 265 12.56 -16.07 73.62
N PRO A 266 13.68 -16.77 73.86
CA PRO A 266 13.62 -18.01 74.63
C PRO A 266 13.20 -17.71 76.07
N SER A 267 12.02 -18.13 76.45
CA SER A 267 11.59 -18.23 77.81
C SER A 267 12.48 -19.21 78.54
N THR A 268 13.41 -18.71 79.34
CA THR A 268 14.12 -19.48 80.33
C THR A 268 13.17 -19.76 81.48
N GLY A 269 12.85 -21.03 81.68
CA GLY A 269 12.26 -21.60 82.88
C GLY A 269 12.90 -22.92 83.16
#